data_d8e916c8d4046d4a9a092e4b1fae4cd8
#
_entry.id   d8e916c8d4046d4a9a092e4b1fae4cd8
#
_cell.length_a   1.000
_cell.length_b   1.000
_cell.length_c   1.000
_cell.angle_alpha   90.00
_cell.angle_beta   90.00
_cell.angle_gamma   90.00
#
_symmetry.space_group_name_H-M   'P 1'
#
loop_
_entity.id
_entity.type
_entity.pdbx_description
1 polymer ?
#
loop_
_entity_poly.entity_id
_entity_poly.type
_entity_poly.pdbx_seq_one_letter_code
_entity_poly.pdbx_strand_id
1 'polypeptide(L)'
;VATLIKHKKVELTELFYDLVYVYGISKMTSLIHHIHHGGLSWSNFLAFAVGMIIMINSWMIQTVFTNRFGKNSLTNIAFMFAQMSLLLISLTSVTGNYGSRESFIYFYLPFTLISLVLLGQYALEYYRSTDLVARSLIKRFFYILGLRSLGLLISLFLPLNLGLTVAVISVLGTWILPGLITGRRTQVADEAANLTSFPHLAERLSLLVIITFGEAIIGIADYFSAGHLSLLSFLVFMVIASLFMVYIVEIDHMLDMETDDKEVNALIYWHYPIFFGISFLNVSLAYLANQEVENSFAVLMAYLGVFLVTLGIFGCQRFNKESHKFTSHLALGMFLPILFGFAASWLVLGQSQLLIAILFLVTLVMSIVFIRFNLSRLADTNS
;
A
#
# COMPACT_ATOMS: atom_id res chain seq x y z
N VAL A 1 20.64 -28.94 -10.82
CA VAL A 1 21.42 -28.04 -9.94
C VAL A 1 20.49 -26.89 -9.61
N ALA A 2 19.87 -26.92 -8.40
CA ALA A 2 19.07 -25.83 -7.92
C ALA A 2 20.01 -24.61 -7.81
N THR A 3 19.81 -23.61 -8.68
CA THR A 3 20.40 -22.30 -8.49
C THR A 3 19.80 -21.73 -7.21
N LEU A 4 20.58 -21.71 -6.14
CA LEU A 4 20.28 -20.97 -4.92
C LEU A 4 19.84 -19.58 -5.36
N ILE A 5 18.55 -19.25 -5.19
CA ILE A 5 18.02 -17.91 -5.39
C ILE A 5 18.80 -17.05 -4.39
N LYS A 6 19.76 -16.30 -4.90
CA LYS A 6 20.64 -15.47 -4.09
C LYS A 6 19.73 -14.44 -3.42
N HIS A 7 19.62 -14.47 -2.08
CA HIS A 7 18.85 -13.48 -1.31
C HIS A 7 19.30 -12.08 -1.73
N LYS A 8 18.48 -11.41 -2.54
CA LYS A 8 18.74 -10.04 -2.95
C LYS A 8 18.42 -9.16 -1.75
N LYS A 9 19.42 -8.45 -1.25
CA LYS A 9 19.25 -7.50 -0.15
C LYS A 9 18.63 -6.20 -0.66
N VAL A 10 17.75 -5.59 0.13
CA VAL A 10 17.22 -4.24 -0.15
C VAL A 10 18.34 -3.22 -0.03
N GLU A 11 18.51 -2.38 -1.05
CA GLU A 11 19.54 -1.36 -1.11
C GLU A 11 19.07 -0.05 -0.44
N LEU A 12 20.02 0.71 0.12
CA LEU A 12 19.70 1.98 0.80
C LEU A 12 18.95 2.98 -0.11
N THR A 13 19.21 2.96 -1.41
CA THR A 13 18.49 3.80 -2.38
C THR A 13 17.04 3.38 -2.52
N GLU A 14 16.74 2.08 -2.42
CA GLU A 14 15.38 1.56 -2.45
C GLU A 14 14.61 1.98 -1.18
N LEU A 15 15.27 1.97 -0.01
CA LEU A 15 14.70 2.47 1.24
C LEU A 15 14.40 3.97 1.16
N PHE A 16 15.31 4.76 0.60
CA PHE A 16 15.09 6.19 0.41
C PHE A 16 13.95 6.47 -0.58
N TYR A 17 13.83 5.65 -1.63
CA TYR A 17 12.72 5.71 -2.56
C TYR A 17 11.38 5.44 -1.85
N ASP A 18 11.32 4.42 -1.01
CA ASP A 18 10.13 4.06 -0.23
C ASP A 18 9.71 5.20 0.71
N LEU A 19 10.69 5.85 1.37
CA LEU A 19 10.43 7.00 2.24
C LEU A 19 9.76 8.17 1.48
N VAL A 20 10.22 8.47 0.25
CA VAL A 20 9.61 9.54 -0.56
C VAL A 20 8.18 9.18 -0.97
N TYR A 21 7.90 7.89 -1.24
CA TYR A 21 6.53 7.44 -1.54
C TYR A 21 5.61 7.49 -0.32
N VAL A 22 6.11 7.21 0.88
CA VAL A 22 5.31 7.37 2.10
C VAL A 22 4.98 8.83 2.37
N TYR A 23 5.90 9.76 2.13
CA TYR A 23 5.57 11.19 2.15
C TYR A 23 4.43 11.51 1.17
N GLY A 24 4.41 10.86 0.00
CA GLY A 24 3.30 10.95 -0.93
C GLY A 24 1.99 10.38 -0.37
N ILE A 25 2.04 9.22 0.31
CA ILE A 25 0.88 8.63 1.00
C ILE A 25 0.32 9.61 2.04
N SER A 26 1.18 10.21 2.85
CA SER A 26 0.82 11.24 3.83
C SER A 26 0.11 12.42 3.17
N LYS A 27 0.66 12.95 2.07
CA LYS A 27 0.03 14.03 1.31
C LYS A 27 -1.32 13.65 0.71
N MET A 28 -1.49 12.43 0.19
CA MET A 28 -2.80 11.95 -0.26
C MET A 28 -3.77 11.83 0.92
N THR A 29 -3.32 11.24 2.04
CA THR A 29 -4.13 11.11 3.25
C THR A 29 -4.60 12.46 3.78
N SER A 30 -3.80 13.53 3.65
CA SER A 30 -4.20 14.88 4.08
C SER A 30 -5.45 15.40 3.35
N LEU A 31 -5.80 14.88 2.16
CA LEU A 31 -7.00 15.26 1.44
C LEU A 31 -8.28 14.86 2.14
N ILE A 32 -8.24 13.75 2.85
CA ILE A 32 -9.37 13.27 3.63
C ILE A 32 -9.32 13.76 5.08
N HIS A 33 -8.30 14.52 5.49
CA HIS A 33 -8.29 15.27 6.76
C HIS A 33 -9.09 16.58 6.67
N HIS A 34 -9.19 17.18 5.48
CA HIS A 34 -9.90 18.43 5.31
C HIS A 34 -11.40 18.22 5.12
N ILE A 35 -12.17 18.74 6.06
CA ILE A 35 -13.62 18.65 6.09
C ILE A 35 -14.23 19.93 5.55
N HIS A 36 -15.27 19.79 4.75
CA HIS A 36 -16.12 20.88 4.31
C HIS A 36 -17.55 20.67 4.81
N HIS A 37 -18.09 21.65 5.53
CA HIS A 37 -19.48 21.62 6.05
C HIS A 37 -19.83 20.39 6.90
N GLY A 38 -18.88 19.92 7.75
CA GLY A 38 -19.13 18.82 8.70
C GLY A 38 -19.03 17.40 8.11
N GLY A 39 -18.61 17.26 6.85
CA GLY A 39 -18.41 15.97 6.19
C GLY A 39 -17.26 15.95 5.20
N LEU A 40 -16.85 14.74 4.80
CA LEU A 40 -15.86 14.56 3.76
C LEU A 40 -16.47 14.86 2.39
N SER A 41 -15.86 15.78 1.64
CA SER A 41 -16.24 16.05 0.26
C SER A 41 -15.99 14.81 -0.61
N TRP A 42 -17.00 14.41 -1.39
CA TRP A 42 -16.87 13.28 -2.32
C TRP A 42 -15.74 13.48 -3.33
N SER A 43 -15.48 14.72 -3.75
CA SER A 43 -14.35 15.07 -4.63
C SER A 43 -13.01 14.82 -3.98
N ASN A 44 -12.83 15.18 -2.69
CA ASN A 44 -11.60 14.94 -1.95
C ASN A 44 -11.37 13.43 -1.71
N PHE A 45 -12.44 12.70 -1.41
CA PHE A 45 -12.36 11.24 -1.27
C PHE A 45 -11.91 10.55 -2.57
N LEU A 46 -12.51 10.94 -3.71
CA LEU A 46 -12.11 10.42 -5.02
C LEU A 46 -10.68 10.82 -5.39
N ALA A 47 -10.28 12.06 -5.11
CA ALA A 47 -8.91 12.52 -5.32
C ALA A 47 -7.90 11.72 -4.50
N PHE A 48 -8.21 11.49 -3.21
CA PHE A 48 -7.42 10.60 -2.35
C PHE A 48 -7.33 9.20 -2.93
N ALA A 49 -8.46 8.55 -3.23
CA ALA A 49 -8.48 7.17 -3.68
C ALA A 49 -7.72 6.99 -5.01
N VAL A 50 -7.98 7.87 -5.98
CA VAL A 50 -7.31 7.83 -7.29
C VAL A 50 -5.81 8.16 -7.13
N GLY A 51 -5.46 9.19 -6.36
CA GLY A 51 -4.07 9.57 -6.10
C GLY A 51 -3.27 8.44 -5.44
N MET A 52 -3.85 7.77 -4.41
CA MET A 52 -3.26 6.61 -3.76
C MET A 52 -3.01 5.47 -4.74
N ILE A 53 -4.02 5.13 -5.57
CA ILE A 53 -3.89 4.06 -6.57
C ILE A 53 -2.76 4.37 -7.55
N ILE A 54 -2.71 5.58 -8.11
CA ILE A 54 -1.69 6.00 -9.09
C ILE A 54 -0.30 5.94 -8.48
N MET A 55 -0.17 6.42 -7.26
CA MET A 55 1.10 6.51 -6.55
C MET A 55 1.63 5.12 -6.20
N ILE A 56 0.82 4.28 -5.53
CA ILE A 56 1.22 2.91 -5.18
C ILE A 56 1.51 2.10 -6.45
N ASN A 57 0.73 2.29 -7.53
CA ASN A 57 1.00 1.65 -8.82
C ASN A 57 2.36 2.06 -9.40
N SER A 58 2.73 3.34 -9.32
CA SER A 58 4.04 3.81 -9.80
C SER A 58 5.18 3.23 -8.98
N TRP A 59 5.02 3.16 -7.65
CA TRP A 59 5.94 2.47 -6.74
C TRP A 59 6.07 0.98 -7.09
N MET A 60 4.95 0.31 -7.31
CA MET A 60 4.89 -1.12 -7.67
C MET A 60 5.72 -1.42 -8.92
N ILE A 61 5.55 -0.63 -9.99
CA ILE A 61 6.26 -0.88 -11.25
C ILE A 61 7.77 -0.72 -11.08
N GLN A 62 8.23 0.30 -10.36
CA GLN A 62 9.65 0.47 -10.05
C GLN A 62 10.16 -0.67 -9.14
N THR A 63 9.39 -1.08 -8.16
CA THR A 63 9.74 -2.19 -7.27
C THR A 63 9.89 -3.51 -8.04
N VAL A 64 8.99 -3.80 -8.97
CA VAL A 64 9.10 -4.97 -9.86
C VAL A 64 10.33 -4.87 -10.77
N PHE A 65 10.66 -3.69 -11.27
CA PHE A 65 11.88 -3.48 -12.03
C PHE A 65 13.14 -3.76 -11.19
N THR A 66 13.24 -3.13 -10.02
CA THR A 66 14.40 -3.31 -9.15
C THR A 66 14.52 -4.74 -8.64
N ASN A 67 13.41 -5.40 -8.36
CA ASN A 67 13.39 -6.80 -7.94
C ASN A 67 14.00 -7.72 -9.00
N ARG A 68 13.60 -7.57 -10.27
CA ARG A 68 14.00 -8.46 -11.37
C ARG A 68 15.33 -8.07 -12.02
N PHE A 69 15.54 -6.79 -12.25
CA PHE A 69 16.65 -6.28 -13.08
C PHE A 69 17.56 -5.30 -12.35
N GLY A 70 17.13 -4.83 -11.17
CA GLY A 70 17.86 -3.83 -10.42
C GLY A 70 19.25 -4.27 -10.02
N LYS A 71 20.22 -3.41 -10.30
CA LYS A 71 21.61 -3.50 -9.86
C LYS A 71 21.93 -2.23 -9.09
N ASN A 72 22.74 -2.33 -8.05
CA ASN A 72 23.23 -1.15 -7.33
C ASN A 72 24.27 -0.42 -8.19
N SER A 73 23.77 0.37 -9.14
CA SER A 73 24.59 1.13 -10.07
C SER A 73 24.19 2.60 -10.09
N LEU A 74 25.14 3.50 -10.31
CA LEU A 74 24.88 4.94 -10.39
C LEU A 74 23.78 5.27 -11.41
N THR A 75 23.69 4.51 -12.49
CA THR A 75 22.62 4.69 -13.49
C THR A 75 21.24 4.41 -12.90
N ASN A 76 21.05 3.28 -12.21
CA ASN A 76 19.77 2.94 -11.57
C ASN A 76 19.42 3.94 -10.46
N ILE A 77 20.41 4.36 -9.68
CA ILE A 77 20.26 5.40 -8.65
C ILE A 77 19.79 6.71 -9.28
N ALA A 78 20.37 7.13 -10.40
CA ALA A 78 19.97 8.36 -11.10
C ALA A 78 18.51 8.28 -11.61
N PHE A 79 18.08 7.14 -12.17
CA PHE A 79 16.69 6.93 -12.57
C PHE A 79 15.73 7.01 -11.37
N MET A 80 16.08 6.41 -10.23
CA MET A 80 15.26 6.48 -9.01
C MET A 80 15.18 7.91 -8.47
N PHE A 81 16.29 8.66 -8.45
CA PHE A 81 16.30 10.06 -8.03
C PHE A 81 15.46 10.96 -8.95
N ALA A 82 15.51 10.73 -10.26
CA ALA A 82 14.65 11.44 -11.21
C ALA A 82 13.16 11.19 -10.91
N GLN A 83 12.79 9.94 -10.65
CA GLN A 83 11.40 9.60 -10.28
C GLN A 83 10.98 10.22 -8.94
N MET A 84 11.84 10.17 -7.92
CA MET A 84 11.58 10.80 -6.62
C MET A 84 11.37 12.31 -6.76
N SER A 85 12.22 12.99 -7.54
CA SER A 85 12.11 14.42 -7.80
C SER A 85 10.80 14.78 -8.50
N LEU A 86 10.40 14.00 -9.50
CA LEU A 86 9.13 14.18 -10.20
C LEU A 86 7.93 13.92 -9.28
N LEU A 87 8.01 12.90 -8.42
CA LEU A 87 6.98 12.65 -7.42
C LEU A 87 6.83 13.85 -6.47
N LEU A 88 7.93 14.37 -5.93
CA LEU A 88 7.88 15.54 -5.05
C LEU A 88 7.27 16.77 -5.75
N ILE A 89 7.58 16.98 -7.04
CA ILE A 89 6.93 18.04 -7.83
C ILE A 89 5.41 17.79 -7.94
N SER A 90 4.98 16.56 -8.24
CA SER A 90 3.56 16.22 -8.29
C SER A 90 2.84 16.53 -6.98
N LEU A 91 3.47 16.21 -5.85
CA LEU A 91 2.89 16.41 -4.52
C LEU A 91 2.70 17.88 -4.13
N THR A 92 3.38 18.83 -4.78
CA THR A 92 3.15 20.26 -4.56
C THR A 92 1.75 20.71 -5.00
N SER A 93 1.14 19.99 -5.94
CA SER A 93 -0.21 20.27 -6.45
C SER A 93 -1.32 19.65 -5.58
N VAL A 94 -0.97 18.84 -4.59
CA VAL A 94 -1.90 18.23 -3.65
C VAL A 94 -2.35 19.30 -2.65
N THR A 95 -3.24 20.17 -3.10
CA THR A 95 -3.90 21.22 -2.33
C THR A 95 -5.41 21.00 -2.43
N GLY A 96 -6.22 21.42 -1.49
CA GLY A 96 -7.66 21.11 -1.45
C GLY A 96 -8.52 21.52 -2.67
N ASN A 97 -7.92 22.00 -3.76
CA ASN A 97 -8.64 22.46 -4.96
C ASN A 97 -8.35 21.56 -6.18
N TYR A 98 -8.88 20.33 -6.14
CA TYR A 98 -8.68 19.33 -7.21
C TYR A 98 -9.54 19.51 -8.46
N GLY A 99 -10.51 20.41 -8.44
CA GLY A 99 -11.43 20.66 -9.55
C GLY A 99 -10.84 21.53 -10.67
N SER A 100 -9.59 21.98 -10.54
CA SER A 100 -8.99 22.86 -11.54
C SER A 100 -8.16 22.10 -12.57
N ARG A 101 -8.19 22.57 -13.81
CA ARG A 101 -7.34 22.07 -14.91
C ARG A 101 -5.85 22.20 -14.57
N GLU A 102 -5.48 23.23 -13.87
CA GLU A 102 -4.12 23.52 -13.47
C GLU A 102 -3.60 22.47 -12.48
N SER A 103 -4.34 22.20 -11.40
CA SER A 103 -4.01 21.15 -10.42
C SER A 103 -3.92 19.77 -11.08
N PHE A 104 -4.82 19.49 -12.03
CA PHE A 104 -4.76 18.24 -12.81
C PHE A 104 -3.43 18.12 -13.57
N ILE A 105 -3.01 19.15 -14.30
CA ILE A 105 -1.77 19.12 -15.09
C ILE A 105 -0.55 18.99 -14.16
N TYR A 106 -0.48 19.77 -13.08
CA TYR A 106 0.64 19.72 -12.12
C TYR A 106 0.76 18.37 -11.42
N PHE A 107 -0.34 17.65 -11.23
CA PHE A 107 -0.31 16.31 -10.66
C PHE A 107 0.06 15.24 -11.69
N TYR A 108 -0.63 15.20 -12.83
CA TYR A 108 -0.50 14.11 -13.80
C TYR A 108 0.69 14.22 -14.75
N LEU A 109 1.18 15.44 -15.04
CA LEU A 109 2.37 15.62 -15.89
C LEU A 109 3.61 14.96 -15.26
N PRO A 110 3.95 15.17 -13.97
CA PRO A 110 5.07 14.45 -13.35
C PRO A 110 4.87 12.92 -13.36
N PHE A 111 3.65 12.40 -13.15
CA PHE A 111 3.40 10.95 -13.26
C PHE A 111 3.56 10.42 -14.69
N THR A 112 3.23 11.23 -15.70
CA THR A 112 3.54 10.91 -17.10
C THR A 112 5.05 10.82 -17.32
N LEU A 113 5.80 11.77 -16.79
CA LEU A 113 7.26 11.78 -16.88
C LEU A 113 7.89 10.62 -16.10
N ILE A 114 7.37 10.27 -14.91
CA ILE A 114 7.79 9.07 -14.16
C ILE A 114 7.61 7.81 -15.02
N SER A 115 6.49 7.69 -15.73
CA SER A 115 6.25 6.56 -16.63
C SER A 115 7.24 6.51 -17.78
N LEU A 116 7.61 7.66 -18.36
CA LEU A 116 8.62 7.75 -19.41
C LEU A 116 10.04 7.46 -18.90
N VAL A 117 10.37 7.91 -17.68
CA VAL A 117 11.64 7.59 -17.01
C VAL A 117 11.76 6.09 -16.77
N LEU A 118 10.69 5.43 -16.30
CA LEU A 118 10.61 3.98 -16.16
C LEU A 118 10.79 3.28 -17.51
N LEU A 119 10.08 3.74 -18.54
CA LEU A 119 10.22 3.19 -19.89
C LEU A 119 11.67 3.28 -20.40
N GLY A 120 12.33 4.43 -20.17
CA GLY A 120 13.76 4.61 -20.47
C GLY A 120 14.67 3.67 -19.70
N GLN A 121 14.37 3.42 -18.41
CA GLN A 121 15.11 2.49 -17.56
C GLN A 121 14.99 1.04 -18.08
N TYR A 122 13.78 0.59 -18.45
CA TYR A 122 13.56 -0.71 -19.10
C TYR A 122 14.24 -0.78 -20.47
N ALA A 123 14.23 0.30 -21.27
CA ALA A 123 14.92 0.35 -22.55
C ALA A 123 16.43 0.16 -22.39
N LEU A 124 17.03 0.85 -21.42
CA LEU A 124 18.45 0.73 -21.14
C LEU A 124 18.82 -0.71 -20.74
N GLU A 125 18.02 -1.35 -19.88
CA GLU A 125 18.26 -2.73 -19.46
C GLU A 125 18.08 -3.70 -20.64
N TYR A 126 17.09 -3.45 -21.53
CA TYR A 126 16.92 -4.24 -22.76
C TYR A 126 18.18 -4.25 -23.63
N TYR A 127 18.83 -3.10 -23.83
CA TYR A 127 20.05 -3.00 -24.63
C TYR A 127 21.28 -3.61 -23.94
N ARG A 128 21.32 -3.57 -22.61
CA ARG A 128 22.44 -4.12 -21.82
C ARG A 128 22.33 -5.62 -21.56
N SER A 129 21.14 -6.16 -21.55
CA SER A 129 20.90 -7.58 -21.26
C SER A 129 21.27 -8.45 -22.46
N THR A 130 22.03 -9.53 -22.22
CA THR A 130 22.31 -10.60 -23.18
C THR A 130 21.35 -11.78 -23.02
N ASP A 131 20.61 -11.83 -21.92
CA ASP A 131 19.64 -12.89 -21.63
C ASP A 131 18.37 -12.70 -22.48
N LEU A 132 18.04 -13.69 -23.29
CA LEU A 132 16.86 -13.68 -24.18
C LEU A 132 15.55 -13.69 -23.40
N VAL A 133 15.52 -14.36 -22.25
CA VAL A 133 14.34 -14.41 -21.37
C VAL A 133 14.06 -13.03 -20.80
N ALA A 134 15.07 -12.40 -20.19
CA ALA A 134 14.97 -11.05 -19.66
C ALA A 134 14.51 -10.06 -20.74
N ARG A 135 15.10 -10.14 -21.95
CA ARG A 135 14.70 -9.28 -23.10
C ARG A 135 13.25 -9.50 -23.52
N SER A 136 12.79 -10.76 -23.53
CA SER A 136 11.39 -11.08 -23.85
C SER A 136 10.43 -10.46 -22.85
N LEU A 137 10.72 -10.55 -21.54
CA LEU A 137 9.94 -9.92 -20.48
C LEU A 137 9.93 -8.40 -20.58
N ILE A 138 11.10 -7.78 -20.80
CA ILE A 138 11.21 -6.32 -20.95
C ILE A 138 10.37 -5.83 -22.14
N LYS A 139 10.33 -6.54 -23.28
CA LYS A 139 9.46 -6.19 -24.41
C LYS A 139 7.99 -6.11 -24.01
N ARG A 140 7.50 -7.00 -23.15
CA ARG A 140 6.11 -6.97 -22.67
C ARG A 140 5.85 -5.76 -21.77
N PHE A 141 6.81 -5.42 -20.91
CA PHE A 141 6.73 -4.18 -20.13
C PHE A 141 6.73 -2.92 -21.02
N PHE A 142 7.40 -2.92 -22.17
CA PHE A 142 7.30 -1.81 -23.12
C PHE A 142 5.88 -1.57 -23.62
N TYR A 143 5.11 -2.63 -23.90
CA TYR A 143 3.71 -2.47 -24.30
C TYR A 143 2.86 -1.91 -23.14
N ILE A 144 3.02 -2.47 -21.94
CA ILE A 144 2.24 -2.06 -20.77
C ILE A 144 2.56 -0.60 -20.38
N LEU A 145 3.85 -0.28 -20.25
CA LEU A 145 4.30 1.06 -19.87
C LEU A 145 4.11 2.07 -21.01
N GLY A 146 4.26 1.64 -22.25
CA GLY A 146 4.01 2.47 -23.43
C GLY A 146 2.54 2.90 -23.50
N LEU A 147 1.60 1.96 -23.34
CA LEU A 147 0.16 2.26 -23.28
C LEU A 147 -0.18 3.17 -22.08
N ARG A 148 0.39 2.90 -20.91
CA ARG A 148 0.22 3.76 -19.72
C ARG A 148 0.73 5.18 -20.01
N SER A 149 1.96 5.31 -20.51
CA SER A 149 2.56 6.62 -20.77
C SER A 149 1.80 7.40 -21.84
N LEU A 150 1.35 6.72 -22.90
CA LEU A 150 0.57 7.30 -23.97
C LEU A 150 -0.80 7.77 -23.44
N GLY A 151 -1.48 6.94 -22.67
CA GLY A 151 -2.78 7.29 -22.09
C GLY A 151 -2.68 8.46 -21.10
N LEU A 152 -1.67 8.47 -20.23
CA LEU A 152 -1.39 9.61 -19.35
C LEU A 152 -1.06 10.87 -20.14
N LEU A 153 -0.27 10.77 -21.20
CA LEU A 153 0.05 11.91 -22.07
C LEU A 153 -1.22 12.46 -22.76
N ILE A 154 -2.04 11.59 -23.35
CA ILE A 154 -3.31 11.98 -23.99
C ILE A 154 -4.22 12.66 -22.97
N SER A 155 -4.29 12.16 -21.74
CA SER A 155 -5.15 12.71 -20.70
C SER A 155 -4.88 14.19 -20.41
N LEU A 156 -3.63 14.64 -20.60
CA LEU A 156 -3.22 16.03 -20.37
C LEU A 156 -3.82 17.01 -21.41
N PHE A 157 -4.26 16.54 -22.56
CA PHE A 157 -4.84 17.36 -23.63
C PHE A 157 -6.37 17.34 -23.66
N LEU A 158 -7.00 16.43 -22.90
CA LEU A 158 -8.45 16.28 -22.86
C LEU A 158 -9.11 17.24 -21.86
N PRO A 159 -10.42 17.53 -21.99
CA PRO A 159 -11.19 18.20 -20.94
C PRO A 159 -11.06 17.46 -19.59
N LEU A 160 -11.12 18.19 -18.46
CA LEU A 160 -10.80 17.70 -17.13
C LEU A 160 -11.41 16.32 -16.80
N ASN A 161 -12.72 16.16 -16.97
CA ASN A 161 -13.42 14.91 -16.62
C ASN A 161 -12.97 13.72 -17.51
N LEU A 162 -12.82 13.96 -18.81
CA LEU A 162 -12.32 12.94 -19.74
C LEU A 162 -10.85 12.64 -19.47
N GLY A 163 -10.05 13.67 -19.20
CA GLY A 163 -8.64 13.52 -18.83
C GLY A 163 -8.45 12.66 -17.58
N LEU A 164 -9.23 12.92 -16.51
CA LEU A 164 -9.23 12.10 -15.30
C LEU A 164 -9.60 10.64 -15.62
N THR A 165 -10.66 10.42 -16.37
CA THR A 165 -11.10 9.07 -16.75
C THR A 165 -10.01 8.31 -17.52
N VAL A 166 -9.42 8.95 -18.53
CA VAL A 166 -8.36 8.34 -19.35
C VAL A 166 -7.11 8.07 -18.50
N ALA A 167 -6.73 8.99 -17.61
CA ALA A 167 -5.58 8.78 -16.72
C ALA A 167 -5.80 7.58 -15.79
N VAL A 168 -6.97 7.48 -15.16
CA VAL A 168 -7.32 6.35 -14.27
C VAL A 168 -7.32 5.03 -15.04
N ILE A 169 -7.97 4.98 -16.20
CA ILE A 169 -8.00 3.76 -17.04
C ILE A 169 -6.59 3.37 -17.47
N SER A 170 -5.72 4.33 -17.80
CA SER A 170 -4.34 4.07 -18.21
C SER A 170 -3.51 3.45 -17.08
N VAL A 171 -3.72 3.88 -15.83
CA VAL A 171 -3.06 3.33 -14.66
C VAL A 171 -3.63 1.96 -14.29
N LEU A 172 -4.95 1.82 -14.19
CA LEU A 172 -5.62 0.54 -13.89
C LEU A 172 -5.35 -0.51 -14.97
N GLY A 173 -5.16 -0.09 -16.21
CA GLY A 173 -4.75 -0.96 -17.32
C GLY A 173 -3.48 -1.75 -17.00
N THR A 174 -2.56 -1.18 -16.23
CA THR A 174 -1.32 -1.90 -15.82
C THR A 174 -1.57 -3.09 -14.90
N TRP A 175 -2.73 -3.18 -14.25
CA TRP A 175 -3.12 -4.33 -13.43
C TRP A 175 -3.70 -5.47 -14.28
N ILE A 176 -4.44 -5.12 -15.32
CA ILE A 176 -5.19 -6.06 -16.17
C ILE A 176 -4.33 -6.57 -17.32
N LEU A 177 -3.56 -5.67 -17.96
CA LEU A 177 -2.74 -5.99 -19.15
C LEU A 177 -1.74 -7.11 -18.93
N PRO A 178 -1.02 -7.23 -17.79
CA PRO A 178 -0.11 -8.35 -17.57
C PRO A 178 -0.81 -9.71 -17.71
N GLY A 179 -2.00 -9.85 -17.12
CA GLY A 179 -2.79 -11.08 -17.22
C GLY A 179 -3.28 -11.40 -18.63
N LEU A 180 -3.58 -10.35 -19.44
CA LEU A 180 -4.01 -10.52 -20.84
C LEU A 180 -2.84 -10.78 -21.78
N ILE A 181 -1.72 -10.08 -21.60
CA ILE A 181 -0.55 -10.16 -22.50
C ILE A 181 0.29 -11.42 -22.21
N THR A 182 0.44 -11.81 -20.94
CA THR A 182 1.27 -12.96 -20.56
C THR A 182 0.51 -14.28 -20.59
N GLY A 183 -0.82 -14.27 -20.50
CA GLY A 183 -1.63 -15.47 -20.34
C GLY A 183 -1.35 -16.19 -19.01
N ARG A 184 -2.38 -16.78 -18.39
CA ARG A 184 -2.24 -17.43 -17.06
C ARG A 184 -1.40 -18.72 -17.05
N ARG A 185 -1.00 -19.25 -18.21
CA ARG A 185 -0.29 -20.55 -18.34
C ARG A 185 0.70 -20.54 -19.51
N THR A 186 1.56 -19.56 -19.62
CA THR A 186 2.60 -19.56 -20.65
C THR A 186 3.96 -19.80 -20.00
N GLN A 187 4.84 -20.50 -20.71
CA GLN A 187 6.24 -20.71 -20.36
C GLN A 187 6.93 -19.41 -19.90
N VAL A 188 6.49 -18.27 -20.41
CA VAL A 188 6.99 -16.93 -20.04
C VAL A 188 6.51 -16.46 -18.64
N ALA A 189 5.36 -16.95 -18.15
CA ALA A 189 4.95 -16.66 -16.77
C ALA A 189 5.86 -17.41 -15.78
N ASP A 190 6.26 -18.63 -16.12
CA ASP A 190 7.20 -19.44 -15.34
C ASP A 190 8.60 -18.82 -15.34
N GLU A 191 9.05 -18.35 -16.50
CA GLU A 191 10.32 -17.64 -16.66
C GLU A 191 10.33 -16.31 -15.89
N ALA A 192 9.20 -15.58 -15.86
CA ALA A 192 9.05 -14.34 -15.09
C ALA A 192 9.10 -14.58 -13.58
N ALA A 193 8.48 -15.69 -13.12
CA ALA A 193 8.53 -16.08 -11.71
C ALA A 193 9.96 -16.41 -11.28
N ASN A 194 10.72 -17.11 -12.10
CA ASN A 194 12.12 -17.47 -11.83
C ASN A 194 13.06 -16.22 -11.72
N LEU A 195 12.68 -15.10 -12.28
CA LEU A 195 13.43 -13.83 -12.17
C LEU A 195 13.01 -12.98 -10.97
N THR A 196 11.93 -13.36 -10.26
CA THR A 196 11.40 -12.55 -9.15
C THR A 196 11.87 -13.12 -7.82
N SER A 197 12.52 -12.31 -7.00
CA SER A 197 12.86 -12.66 -5.62
C SER A 197 11.69 -12.34 -4.70
N PHE A 198 10.96 -13.36 -4.23
CA PHE A 198 9.85 -13.18 -3.29
C PHE A 198 10.29 -12.56 -1.96
N PRO A 199 11.41 -13.00 -1.31
CA PRO A 199 11.86 -12.39 -0.09
C PRO A 199 12.16 -10.89 -0.22
N HIS A 200 12.82 -10.48 -1.31
CA HIS A 200 13.08 -9.06 -1.56
C HIS A 200 11.80 -8.24 -1.76
N LEU A 201 10.78 -8.81 -2.41
CA LEU A 201 9.49 -8.15 -2.59
C LEU A 201 8.75 -8.00 -1.26
N ALA A 202 8.71 -9.07 -0.45
CA ALA A 202 8.09 -9.06 0.87
C ALA A 202 8.79 -8.05 1.81
N GLU A 203 10.12 -8.01 1.81
CA GLU A 203 10.92 -7.04 2.57
C GLU A 203 10.60 -5.60 2.14
N ARG A 204 10.53 -5.30 0.83
CA ARG A 204 10.18 -3.97 0.33
C ARG A 204 8.76 -3.54 0.74
N LEU A 205 7.79 -4.46 0.67
CA LEU A 205 6.41 -4.18 1.08
C LEU A 205 6.32 -3.94 2.60
N SER A 206 7.00 -4.76 3.39
CA SER A 206 7.00 -4.59 4.86
C SER A 206 7.62 -3.26 5.27
N LEU A 207 8.71 -2.84 4.65
CA LEU A 207 9.35 -1.55 4.91
C LEU A 207 8.42 -0.38 4.55
N LEU A 208 7.72 -0.43 3.42
CA LEU A 208 6.76 0.59 3.04
C LEU A 208 5.59 0.67 4.04
N VAL A 209 5.08 -0.48 4.51
CA VAL A 209 4.03 -0.55 5.53
C VAL A 209 4.52 -0.03 6.88
N ILE A 210 5.72 -0.41 7.33
CA ILE A 210 6.32 0.09 8.58
C ILE A 210 6.38 1.62 8.57
N ILE A 211 6.87 2.23 7.47
CA ILE A 211 6.95 3.68 7.37
C ILE A 211 5.55 4.32 7.30
N THR A 212 4.57 3.65 6.68
CA THR A 212 3.17 4.11 6.66
C THR A 212 2.53 4.07 8.07
N PHE A 213 2.84 3.05 8.88
CA PHE A 213 2.46 3.05 10.30
C PHE A 213 3.18 4.17 11.08
N GLY A 214 4.45 4.47 10.73
CA GLY A 214 5.18 5.62 11.27
C GLY A 214 4.46 6.94 11.01
N GLU A 215 3.89 7.12 9.83
CA GLU A 215 3.04 8.28 9.50
C GLU A 215 1.78 8.32 10.35
N ALA A 216 1.14 7.16 10.60
CA ALA A 216 -0.01 7.10 11.50
C ALA A 216 0.35 7.49 12.95
N ILE A 217 1.58 7.17 13.40
CA ILE A 217 2.08 7.62 14.72
C ILE A 217 2.25 9.15 14.74
N ILE A 218 2.75 9.75 13.66
CA ILE A 218 2.83 11.22 13.54
C ILE A 218 1.43 11.83 13.58
N GLY A 219 0.44 11.23 12.92
CA GLY A 219 -0.94 11.69 12.88
C GLY A 219 -1.65 11.70 14.24
N ILE A 220 -1.20 10.88 15.20
CA ILE A 220 -1.75 10.88 16.57
C ILE A 220 -0.93 11.73 17.56
N ALA A 221 0.05 12.51 17.08
CA ALA A 221 0.93 13.29 17.95
C ALA A 221 0.17 14.27 18.88
N ASP A 222 -0.98 14.79 18.44
CA ASP A 222 -1.83 15.69 19.23
C ASP A 222 -2.30 15.07 20.56
N TYR A 223 -2.46 13.74 20.62
CA TYR A 223 -2.79 13.02 21.85
C TYR A 223 -1.65 13.00 22.87
N PHE A 224 -0.41 13.33 22.46
CA PHE A 224 0.81 13.28 23.28
C PHE A 224 1.36 14.67 23.59
N SER A 225 0.56 15.73 23.45
CA SER A 225 1.00 17.09 23.77
C SER A 225 1.29 17.27 25.26
N ALA A 226 2.28 18.11 25.58
CA ALA A 226 2.67 18.39 26.97
C ALA A 226 1.48 18.94 27.79
N GLY A 227 1.17 18.31 28.93
CA GLY A 227 0.00 18.64 29.77
C GLY A 227 -1.29 17.88 29.43
N HIS A 228 -1.31 17.10 28.35
CA HIS A 228 -2.47 16.31 27.93
C HIS A 228 -2.23 14.78 27.93
N LEU A 229 -1.09 14.34 28.47
CA LEU A 229 -0.82 12.90 28.61
C LEU A 229 -1.89 12.23 29.49
N SER A 230 -2.56 11.26 28.94
CA SER A 230 -3.68 10.57 29.58
C SER A 230 -3.70 9.09 29.22
N LEU A 231 -4.54 8.33 29.91
CA LEU A 231 -4.82 6.95 29.49
C LEU A 231 -5.26 6.88 28.02
N LEU A 232 -5.96 7.89 27.53
CA LEU A 232 -6.42 7.96 26.12
C LEU A 232 -5.25 7.99 25.16
N SER A 233 -4.18 8.76 25.43
CA SER A 233 -2.96 8.80 24.61
C SER A 233 -2.37 7.40 24.47
N PHE A 234 -2.29 6.66 25.57
CA PHE A 234 -1.81 5.27 25.57
C PHE A 234 -2.71 4.36 24.73
N LEU A 235 -4.06 4.46 24.90
CA LEU A 235 -5.00 3.62 24.17
C LEU A 235 -4.91 3.87 22.65
N VAL A 236 -4.82 5.11 22.20
CA VAL A 236 -4.67 5.47 20.79
C VAL A 236 -3.40 4.86 20.18
N PHE A 237 -2.28 4.95 20.88
CA PHE A 237 -1.04 4.31 20.44
C PHE A 237 -1.20 2.79 20.35
N MET A 238 -1.85 2.18 21.34
CA MET A 238 -2.05 0.73 21.40
C MET A 238 -2.98 0.20 20.29
N VAL A 239 -3.93 1.01 19.78
CA VAL A 239 -4.71 0.68 18.57
C VAL A 239 -3.78 0.44 17.38
N ILE A 240 -2.89 1.40 17.13
CA ILE A 240 -1.93 1.31 16.02
C ILE A 240 -0.95 0.15 16.24
N ALA A 241 -0.38 0.03 17.45
CA ALA A 241 0.56 -1.02 17.79
C ALA A 241 -0.03 -2.43 17.68
N SER A 242 -1.30 -2.61 18.06
CA SER A 242 -1.99 -3.89 17.93
C SER A 242 -2.18 -4.32 16.48
N LEU A 243 -2.57 -3.41 15.59
CA LEU A 243 -2.69 -3.70 14.15
C LEU A 243 -1.32 -3.94 13.51
N PHE A 244 -0.33 -3.17 13.90
CA PHE A 244 1.05 -3.37 13.44
C PHE A 244 1.59 -4.74 13.88
N MET A 245 1.27 -5.18 15.10
CA MET A 245 1.63 -6.51 15.59
C MET A 245 1.01 -7.63 14.74
N VAL A 246 -0.28 -7.52 14.36
CA VAL A 246 -0.91 -8.48 13.45
C VAL A 246 -0.17 -8.54 12.11
N TYR A 247 0.19 -7.37 11.56
CA TYR A 247 0.92 -7.29 10.29
C TYR A 247 2.32 -7.94 10.39
N ILE A 248 3.10 -7.62 11.44
CA ILE A 248 4.45 -8.21 11.62
C ILE A 248 4.36 -9.73 11.76
N VAL A 249 3.43 -10.24 12.56
CA VAL A 249 3.29 -11.69 12.76
C VAL A 249 2.98 -12.39 11.44
N GLU A 250 2.16 -11.79 10.57
CA GLU A 250 1.93 -12.33 9.23
C GLU A 250 3.20 -12.37 8.40
N ILE A 251 3.87 -11.23 8.26
CA ILE A 251 4.98 -11.10 7.31
C ILE A 251 6.23 -11.86 7.78
N ASP A 252 6.60 -11.75 9.08
CA ASP A 252 7.85 -12.31 9.57
C ASP A 252 7.74 -13.78 9.95
N HIS A 253 6.55 -14.25 10.34
CA HIS A 253 6.40 -15.61 10.89
C HIS A 253 5.62 -16.56 10.00
N MET A 254 4.60 -16.05 9.28
CA MET A 254 3.67 -16.91 8.55
C MET A 254 3.99 -17.05 7.06
N LEU A 255 4.57 -16.03 6.42
CA LEU A 255 4.92 -16.11 5.00
C LEU A 255 5.97 -17.20 4.73
N ASP A 256 5.78 -17.92 3.63
CA ASP A 256 6.76 -18.86 3.08
C ASP A 256 7.71 -18.12 2.15
N MET A 257 8.90 -17.79 2.65
CA MET A 257 9.92 -17.06 1.88
C MET A 257 10.54 -17.91 0.76
N GLU A 258 10.33 -19.24 0.76
CA GLU A 258 10.79 -20.17 -0.28
C GLU A 258 9.68 -20.56 -1.25
N THR A 259 8.57 -19.80 -1.26
CA THR A 259 7.40 -20.13 -2.08
C THR A 259 7.72 -20.22 -3.56
N ASP A 260 7.20 -21.27 -4.20
CA ASP A 260 7.21 -21.48 -5.67
C ASP A 260 6.01 -20.83 -6.37
N ASP A 261 5.22 -19.98 -5.67
CA ASP A 261 4.05 -19.33 -6.25
C ASP A 261 4.45 -18.39 -7.39
N LYS A 262 3.87 -18.62 -8.55
CA LYS A 262 4.16 -17.88 -9.78
C LYS A 262 3.52 -16.47 -9.81
N GLU A 263 2.55 -16.24 -8.95
CA GLU A 263 1.81 -14.98 -8.89
C GLU A 263 2.27 -14.09 -7.73
N VAL A 264 3.57 -14.07 -7.43
CA VAL A 264 4.16 -13.29 -6.31
C VAL A 264 3.76 -11.80 -6.32
N ASN A 265 3.45 -11.23 -7.48
CA ASN A 265 2.96 -9.85 -7.57
C ASN A 265 1.57 -9.66 -6.93
N ALA A 266 0.80 -10.74 -6.70
CA ALA A 266 -0.47 -10.67 -6.00
C ALA A 266 -0.29 -10.18 -4.54
N LEU A 267 0.88 -10.41 -3.93
CA LEU A 267 1.22 -9.86 -2.63
C LEU A 267 1.11 -8.33 -2.63
N ILE A 268 1.57 -7.66 -3.70
CA ILE A 268 1.45 -6.20 -3.84
C ILE A 268 -0.01 -5.76 -3.86
N TYR A 269 -0.87 -6.47 -4.60
CA TYR A 269 -2.29 -6.11 -4.70
C TYR A 269 -3.01 -6.23 -3.35
N TRP A 270 -2.67 -7.22 -2.52
CA TRP A 270 -3.24 -7.35 -1.19
C TRP A 270 -2.74 -6.31 -0.19
N HIS A 271 -1.66 -5.59 -0.51
CA HIS A 271 -1.19 -4.48 0.30
C HIS A 271 -1.94 -3.16 0.04
N TYR A 272 -2.67 -3.02 -1.09
CA TYR A 272 -3.50 -1.82 -1.32
C TYR A 272 -4.54 -1.62 -0.21
N PRO A 273 -5.38 -2.63 0.14
CA PRO A 273 -6.28 -2.49 1.29
C PRO A 273 -5.56 -2.10 2.58
N ILE A 274 -4.33 -2.61 2.82
CA ILE A 274 -3.55 -2.28 4.02
C ILE A 274 -3.21 -0.78 4.05
N PHE A 275 -2.70 -0.23 2.95
CA PHE A 275 -2.36 1.20 2.87
C PHE A 275 -3.60 2.09 3.05
N PHE A 276 -4.70 1.77 2.38
CA PHE A 276 -5.96 2.48 2.55
C PHE A 276 -6.47 2.38 3.98
N GLY A 277 -6.40 1.19 4.56
CA GLY A 277 -6.85 0.93 5.92
C GLY A 277 -6.07 1.73 6.97
N ILE A 278 -4.74 1.79 6.86
CA ILE A 278 -3.89 2.60 7.75
C ILE A 278 -4.23 4.08 7.60
N SER A 279 -4.42 4.57 6.36
CA SER A 279 -4.79 5.97 6.11
C SER A 279 -6.16 6.32 6.72
N PHE A 280 -7.16 5.46 6.57
CA PHE A 280 -8.48 5.68 7.18
C PHE A 280 -8.43 5.67 8.70
N LEU A 281 -7.67 4.75 9.29
CA LEU A 281 -7.50 4.70 10.73
C LEU A 281 -6.83 5.97 11.25
N ASN A 282 -5.74 6.41 10.59
CA ASN A 282 -5.02 7.63 10.95
C ASN A 282 -5.95 8.85 10.98
N VAL A 283 -6.69 9.06 9.90
CA VAL A 283 -7.65 10.18 9.79
C VAL A 283 -8.78 10.07 10.82
N SER A 284 -9.31 8.88 11.03
CA SER A 284 -10.36 8.63 12.02
C SER A 284 -9.93 9.00 13.43
N LEU A 285 -8.71 8.61 13.83
CA LEU A 285 -8.16 8.94 15.16
C LEU A 285 -7.97 10.45 15.31
N ALA A 286 -7.53 11.15 14.27
CA ALA A 286 -7.44 12.61 14.28
C ALA A 286 -8.82 13.28 14.41
N TYR A 287 -9.84 12.76 13.75
CA TYR A 287 -11.21 13.24 13.87
C TYR A 287 -11.77 13.09 15.29
N LEU A 288 -11.51 11.94 15.92
CA LEU A 288 -11.94 11.71 17.31
C LEU A 288 -11.21 12.61 18.33
N ALA A 289 -9.98 13.06 18.00
CA ALA A 289 -9.23 14.01 18.81
C ALA A 289 -9.81 15.42 18.73
N ASN A 290 -10.02 15.90 17.50
CA ASN A 290 -10.33 17.30 17.23
C ASN A 290 -11.83 17.60 17.23
N GLN A 291 -12.68 16.58 17.23
CA GLN A 291 -14.15 16.68 17.19
C GLN A 291 -14.66 17.55 16.01
N GLU A 292 -13.93 17.54 14.90
CA GLU A 292 -14.25 18.31 13.70
C GLU A 292 -15.39 17.69 12.87
N VAL A 293 -15.70 16.41 13.15
CA VAL A 293 -16.68 15.60 12.42
C VAL A 293 -17.63 14.92 13.41
N GLU A 294 -18.80 14.55 12.92
CA GLU A 294 -19.66 13.65 13.69
C GLU A 294 -18.94 12.33 14.01
N ASN A 295 -19.00 11.94 15.27
CA ASN A 295 -18.37 10.69 15.73
C ASN A 295 -18.84 9.45 14.96
N SER A 296 -20.07 9.46 14.43
CA SER A 296 -20.59 8.40 13.55
C SER A 296 -19.74 8.17 12.33
N PHE A 297 -19.30 9.24 11.67
CA PHE A 297 -18.43 9.18 10.49
C PHE A 297 -17.01 8.75 10.88
N ALA A 298 -16.46 9.29 11.96
CA ALA A 298 -15.15 8.88 12.47
C ALA A 298 -15.12 7.37 12.83
N VAL A 299 -16.17 6.86 13.48
CA VAL A 299 -16.32 5.43 13.78
C VAL A 299 -16.38 4.59 12.51
N LEU A 300 -17.19 5.00 11.53
CA LEU A 300 -17.26 4.30 10.24
C LEU A 300 -15.87 4.20 9.59
N MET A 301 -15.14 5.30 9.54
CA MET A 301 -13.78 5.35 8.96
C MET A 301 -12.80 4.47 9.74
N ALA A 302 -12.85 4.48 11.08
CA ALA A 302 -11.99 3.64 11.93
C ALA A 302 -12.19 2.16 11.64
N TYR A 303 -13.44 1.70 11.69
CA TYR A 303 -13.74 0.28 11.50
C TYR A 303 -13.56 -0.17 10.04
N LEU A 304 -13.81 0.71 9.06
CA LEU A 304 -13.44 0.46 7.67
C LEU A 304 -11.92 0.33 7.53
N GLY A 305 -11.15 1.16 8.22
CA GLY A 305 -9.69 1.07 8.26
C GLY A 305 -9.21 -0.27 8.81
N VAL A 306 -9.69 -0.66 9.99
CA VAL A 306 -9.36 -1.97 10.62
C VAL A 306 -9.78 -3.13 9.72
N PHE A 307 -10.97 -3.06 9.12
CA PHE A 307 -11.46 -4.09 8.19
C PHE A 307 -10.55 -4.23 6.95
N LEU A 308 -10.15 -3.12 6.34
CA LEU A 308 -9.28 -3.15 5.14
C LEU A 308 -7.90 -3.69 5.45
N VAL A 309 -7.28 -3.32 6.58
CA VAL A 309 -6.00 -3.91 7.02
C VAL A 309 -6.16 -5.42 7.19
N THR A 310 -7.22 -5.86 7.88
CA THR A 310 -7.50 -7.28 8.11
C THR A 310 -7.74 -8.02 6.79
N LEU A 311 -8.51 -7.44 5.88
CA LEU A 311 -8.78 -8.00 4.56
C LEU A 311 -7.49 -8.18 3.75
N GLY A 312 -6.61 -7.17 3.76
CA GLY A 312 -5.32 -7.25 3.09
C GLY A 312 -4.43 -8.37 3.64
N ILE A 313 -4.34 -8.48 4.97
CA ILE A 313 -3.61 -9.57 5.65
C ILE A 313 -4.20 -10.94 5.27
N PHE A 314 -5.53 -11.08 5.28
CA PHE A 314 -6.18 -12.33 4.86
C PHE A 314 -5.92 -12.67 3.37
N GLY A 315 -5.74 -11.65 2.53
CA GLY A 315 -5.33 -11.87 1.14
C GLY A 315 -3.91 -12.40 0.99
N CYS A 316 -3.01 -12.07 1.93
CA CYS A 316 -1.63 -12.55 1.94
C CYS A 316 -1.52 -14.06 2.29
N GLN A 317 -2.55 -14.67 2.91
CA GLN A 317 -2.55 -16.09 3.33
C GLN A 317 -2.18 -17.07 2.22
N ARG A 318 -2.36 -16.69 0.94
CA ARG A 318 -1.95 -17.49 -0.20
C ARG A 318 -0.47 -17.87 -0.13
N PHE A 319 0.34 -16.96 0.37
CA PHE A 319 1.79 -17.07 0.45
C PHE A 319 2.28 -17.63 1.79
N ASN A 320 1.38 -18.02 2.70
CA ASN A 320 1.74 -18.58 4.00
C ASN A 320 2.23 -20.00 3.87
N LYS A 321 3.11 -20.39 4.79
CA LYS A 321 3.50 -21.77 5.03
C LYS A 321 2.26 -22.65 5.15
N GLU A 322 2.30 -23.88 4.67
CA GLU A 322 1.15 -24.81 4.73
C GLU A 322 0.62 -24.98 6.16
N SER A 323 1.49 -25.00 7.16
CA SER A 323 1.12 -25.08 8.57
C SER A 323 0.38 -23.83 9.08
N HIS A 324 0.53 -22.67 8.40
CA HIS A 324 -0.02 -21.38 8.79
C HIS A 324 -1.17 -20.89 7.89
N LYS A 325 -1.76 -21.77 7.10
CA LYS A 325 -2.98 -21.44 6.33
C LYS A 325 -4.12 -21.10 7.29
N PHE A 326 -4.86 -20.04 6.97
CA PHE A 326 -5.90 -19.52 7.83
C PHE A 326 -7.09 -20.47 7.92
N THR A 327 -7.65 -20.56 9.11
CA THR A 327 -8.83 -21.38 9.42
C THR A 327 -10.07 -20.51 9.53
N SER A 328 -11.26 -21.13 9.41
CA SER A 328 -12.53 -20.41 9.64
C SER A 328 -12.63 -19.86 11.07
N HIS A 329 -12.04 -20.54 12.05
CA HIS A 329 -11.99 -20.04 13.44
C HIS A 329 -11.15 -18.78 13.57
N LEU A 330 -10.00 -18.71 12.89
CA LEU A 330 -9.21 -17.48 12.84
C LEU A 330 -9.99 -16.36 12.17
N ALA A 331 -10.64 -16.63 11.02
CA ALA A 331 -11.45 -15.65 10.33
C ALA A 331 -12.55 -15.09 11.23
N LEU A 332 -13.29 -15.95 11.92
CA LEU A 332 -14.30 -15.52 12.89
C LEU A 332 -13.68 -14.68 14.02
N GLY A 333 -12.54 -15.13 14.58
CA GLY A 333 -11.82 -14.40 15.64
C GLY A 333 -11.29 -13.02 15.22
N MET A 334 -11.08 -12.80 13.92
CA MET A 334 -10.63 -11.51 13.40
C MET A 334 -11.78 -10.59 12.94
N PHE A 335 -12.81 -11.11 12.27
CA PHE A 335 -13.89 -10.28 11.72
C PHE A 335 -15.05 -10.03 12.71
N LEU A 336 -15.37 -10.97 13.62
CA LEU A 336 -16.43 -10.74 14.60
C LEU A 336 -16.13 -9.59 15.58
N PRO A 337 -14.90 -9.44 16.13
CA PRO A 337 -14.59 -8.27 16.95
C PRO A 337 -14.81 -6.94 16.21
N ILE A 338 -14.50 -6.85 14.92
CA ILE A 338 -14.75 -5.66 14.10
C ILE A 338 -16.25 -5.36 14.07
N LEU A 339 -17.09 -6.36 13.78
CA LEU A 339 -18.54 -6.21 13.70
C LEU A 339 -19.16 -5.81 15.05
N PHE A 340 -18.81 -6.52 16.12
CA PHE A 340 -19.35 -6.23 17.44
C PHE A 340 -18.85 -4.90 18.00
N GLY A 341 -17.56 -4.57 17.78
CA GLY A 341 -17.01 -3.29 18.19
C GLY A 341 -17.66 -2.12 17.47
N PHE A 342 -17.88 -2.26 16.15
CA PHE A 342 -18.62 -1.27 15.36
C PHE A 342 -20.02 -1.05 15.94
N ALA A 343 -20.79 -2.13 16.18
CA ALA A 343 -22.12 -2.04 16.75
C ALA A 343 -22.10 -1.42 18.17
N ALA A 344 -21.16 -1.82 19.03
CA ALA A 344 -21.00 -1.25 20.37
C ALA A 344 -20.66 0.24 20.34
N SER A 345 -19.81 0.66 19.38
CA SER A 345 -19.45 2.08 19.20
C SER A 345 -20.65 2.95 18.85
N TRP A 346 -21.63 2.42 18.11
CA TRP A 346 -22.89 3.15 17.83
C TRP A 346 -23.74 3.44 19.06
N LEU A 347 -23.58 2.67 20.14
CA LEU A 347 -24.30 2.90 21.39
C LEU A 347 -23.70 4.04 22.23
N VAL A 348 -22.46 4.45 21.94
CA VAL A 348 -21.69 5.42 22.73
C VAL A 348 -21.12 6.58 21.90
N LEU A 349 -21.76 6.92 20.77
CA LEU A 349 -21.30 7.96 19.83
C LEU A 349 -21.01 9.33 20.48
N GLY A 350 -21.69 9.65 21.60
CA GLY A 350 -21.47 10.90 22.33
C GLY A 350 -20.17 10.95 23.16
N GLN A 351 -19.38 9.87 23.22
CA GLN A 351 -18.26 9.73 24.16
C GLN A 351 -16.98 9.27 23.44
N SER A 352 -16.21 10.20 22.85
CA SER A 352 -15.01 9.89 22.06
C SER A 352 -14.00 9.01 22.81
N GLN A 353 -13.87 9.15 24.12
CA GLN A 353 -12.98 8.32 24.95
C GLN A 353 -13.42 6.84 24.97
N LEU A 354 -14.73 6.57 25.08
CA LEU A 354 -15.24 5.21 25.02
C LEU A 354 -15.13 4.61 23.61
N LEU A 355 -15.31 5.42 22.57
CA LEU A 355 -15.10 4.98 21.19
C LEU A 355 -13.67 4.46 20.98
N ILE A 356 -12.67 5.20 21.44
CA ILE A 356 -11.26 4.80 21.36
C ILE A 356 -10.99 3.57 22.24
N ALA A 357 -11.58 3.49 23.42
CA ALA A 357 -11.42 2.31 24.30
C ALA A 357 -12.00 1.04 23.66
N ILE A 358 -13.18 1.12 23.04
CA ILE A 358 -13.78 -0.02 22.32
C ILE A 358 -12.91 -0.39 21.11
N LEU A 359 -12.44 0.58 20.33
CA LEU A 359 -11.58 0.34 19.18
C LEU A 359 -10.28 -0.35 19.62
N PHE A 360 -9.67 0.09 20.73
CA PHE A 360 -8.51 -0.56 21.32
C PHE A 360 -8.80 -2.01 21.73
N LEU A 361 -9.90 -2.27 22.43
CA LEU A 361 -10.27 -3.62 22.82
C LEU A 361 -10.45 -4.54 21.61
N VAL A 362 -11.06 -4.05 20.54
CA VAL A 362 -11.21 -4.79 19.28
C VAL A 362 -9.84 -5.14 18.69
N THR A 363 -8.96 -4.16 18.49
CA THR A 363 -7.65 -4.40 17.90
C THR A 363 -6.75 -5.26 18.79
N LEU A 364 -6.84 -5.12 20.11
CA LEU A 364 -6.14 -5.96 21.08
C LEU A 364 -6.61 -7.43 21.01
N VAL A 365 -7.93 -7.67 21.00
CA VAL A 365 -8.48 -9.02 20.87
C VAL A 365 -8.01 -9.66 19.57
N MET A 366 -8.08 -8.93 18.45
CA MET A 366 -7.60 -9.39 17.15
C MET A 366 -6.11 -9.76 17.21
N SER A 367 -5.27 -8.92 17.79
CA SER A 367 -3.84 -9.16 17.95
C SER A 367 -3.57 -10.41 18.79
N ILE A 368 -4.25 -10.57 19.92
CA ILE A 368 -4.11 -11.76 20.79
C ILE A 368 -4.53 -13.04 20.05
N VAL A 369 -5.66 -13.02 19.35
CA VAL A 369 -6.16 -14.16 18.58
C VAL A 369 -5.14 -14.56 17.49
N PHE A 370 -4.62 -13.58 16.78
CA PHE A 370 -3.65 -13.81 15.70
C PHE A 370 -2.32 -14.35 16.20
N ILE A 371 -1.78 -13.78 17.28
CA ILE A 371 -0.55 -14.25 17.92
C ILE A 371 -0.73 -15.69 18.46
N ARG A 372 -1.84 -15.98 19.13
CA ARG A 372 -2.13 -17.33 19.63
C ARG A 372 -2.24 -18.35 18.52
N PHE A 373 -2.85 -17.96 17.39
CA PHE A 373 -2.90 -18.82 16.21
C PHE A 373 -1.48 -19.15 15.71
N ASN A 374 -0.60 -18.14 15.55
CA ASN A 374 0.78 -18.36 15.14
C ASN A 374 1.53 -19.30 16.13
N LEU A 375 1.43 -19.04 17.41
CA LEU A 375 2.11 -19.85 18.44
C LEU A 375 1.62 -21.31 18.46
N SER A 376 0.32 -21.55 18.26
CA SER A 376 -0.22 -22.92 18.19
C SER A 376 0.36 -23.70 17.00
N ARG A 377 0.55 -23.03 15.85
CA ARG A 377 1.13 -23.66 14.66
C ARG A 377 2.61 -23.95 14.78
N LEU A 378 3.35 -23.09 15.50
CA LEU A 378 4.76 -23.35 15.82
C LEU A 378 4.93 -24.54 16.77
N ALA A 379 4.01 -24.74 17.72
CA ALA A 379 4.04 -25.90 18.60
C ALA A 379 3.77 -27.21 17.84
N ASP A 380 2.82 -27.21 16.91
CA ASP A 380 2.49 -28.38 16.08
C ASP A 380 3.63 -28.80 15.13
N THR A 381 4.48 -27.86 14.69
CA THR A 381 5.62 -28.15 13.81
C THR A 381 6.83 -28.68 14.55
N ASN A 382 6.91 -28.49 15.88
CA ASN A 382 8.02 -28.95 16.74
C ASN A 382 7.69 -30.27 17.47
N SER A 383 6.48 -30.78 17.37
CA SER A 383 6.01 -32.08 17.92
C SER A 383 6.04 -33.17 16.85
#